data_6999b3ccead0609387fe891c0121d61a
#
_entry.id   6999b3ccead0609387fe891c0121d61a
#
_cell.length_a   1.000
_cell.length_b   1.000
_cell.length_c   1.000
_cell.angle_alpha   90.00
_cell.angle_beta   90.00
_cell.angle_gamma   90.00
#
_symmetry.space_group_name_H-M   'P 1'
#
loop_
_entity.id
_entity.type
_entity.pdbx_description
1 polymer ?
#
loop_
_entity_poly.entity_id
_entity_poly.type
_entity_poly.pdbx_seq_one_letter_code
_entity_poly.pdbx_strand_id
1 'polypeptide(L)'
;MSQPTAIQRRSHVPTLKFHTSWWVTALFGLMILIAVWFFVNLIIGGQCEGKCVVGTLAQTLRTAVPIALAAYCGVMCERSGVVDIGIEGKMLMAAMTAYAVNIFGFQVLKGTMGTVDAGNLSRWLAVIAGVASALILAALHAVVSVDFKINQIISGTVINILAVGVTGFLYRQYLAQNLPPGPGTFPLFPVPLLSQIPIIGTIFFIQQPLTYAMIILAFVIHYVLFYTPWGLRTRAVGEHPRAADTVGINVYRIRHVNVLIGGVLAGLAGVWFTIEAVDVFNPLMTNGQGFIGLAAMIFGKWTPFGALIGALIFSLGSSVTSTVAIFRPDIPSQIPQMIPYVLTIIVLTGVVGRATPPAADGEPYIK
;
A
#
# COMPACT_ATOMS: atom_id res chain seq x y z
N MET A 1 -2.87 56.67 -18.98
CA MET A 1 -4.12 55.87 -18.93
C MET A 1 -3.83 54.64 -18.06
N SER A 2 -4.22 54.73 -16.79
CA SER A 2 -4.02 53.68 -15.78
C SER A 2 -5.21 52.73 -15.80
N GLN A 3 -4.98 51.45 -15.99
CA GLN A 3 -6.01 50.41 -15.84
C GLN A 3 -6.34 50.18 -14.36
N PRO A 4 -7.61 50.00 -13.98
CA PRO A 4 -8.00 49.73 -12.61
C PRO A 4 -7.78 48.26 -12.27
N THR A 5 -7.05 48.01 -11.19
CA THR A 5 -6.87 46.69 -10.55
C THR A 5 -8.23 46.14 -10.09
N ALA A 6 -8.66 45.03 -10.67
CA ALA A 6 -9.83 44.30 -10.24
C ALA A 6 -9.56 43.65 -8.87
N ILE A 7 -10.21 44.19 -7.83
CA ILE A 7 -10.26 43.60 -6.50
C ILE A 7 -11.12 42.35 -6.57
N GLN A 8 -10.49 41.19 -6.58
CA GLN A 8 -11.15 39.87 -6.45
C GLN A 8 -11.78 39.77 -5.07
N ARG A 9 -13.09 40.06 -4.97
CA ARG A 9 -13.90 39.73 -3.77
C ARG A 9 -13.88 38.21 -3.58
N ARG A 10 -13.08 37.71 -2.65
CA ARG A 10 -13.23 36.35 -2.11
C ARG A 10 -14.58 36.27 -1.40
N SER A 11 -15.54 35.59 -2.04
CA SER A 11 -16.77 35.20 -1.38
C SER A 11 -16.44 34.26 -0.19
N HIS A 12 -16.61 34.76 1.02
CA HIS A 12 -16.61 33.95 2.22
C HIS A 12 -17.87 33.06 2.19
N VAL A 13 -17.74 31.87 1.60
CA VAL A 13 -18.68 30.79 1.86
C VAL A 13 -18.35 30.29 3.28
N PRO A 14 -19.29 30.35 4.25
CA PRO A 14 -19.04 29.82 5.57
C PRO A 14 -18.81 28.32 5.47
N THR A 15 -17.56 27.89 5.63
CA THR A 15 -17.23 26.49 5.73
C THR A 15 -17.73 26.00 7.09
N LEU A 16 -18.81 25.25 7.11
CA LEU A 16 -19.18 24.44 8.26
C LEU A 16 -17.98 23.56 8.62
N LYS A 17 -17.22 23.96 9.61
CA LYS A 17 -16.19 23.14 10.25
C LYS A 17 -16.92 22.04 11.00
N PHE A 18 -17.21 20.94 10.35
CA PHE A 18 -17.52 19.70 11.05
C PHE A 18 -16.24 19.28 11.79
N HIS A 19 -16.14 19.67 13.04
CA HIS A 19 -15.23 19.08 13.98
C HIS A 19 -15.79 17.67 14.25
N THR A 20 -15.49 16.72 13.36
CA THR A 20 -15.86 15.32 13.59
C THR A 20 -15.07 14.87 14.80
N SER A 21 -15.74 14.81 15.93
CA SER A 21 -15.17 14.29 17.17
C SER A 21 -14.76 12.83 16.87
N TRP A 22 -13.67 12.34 17.46
CA TRP A 22 -13.18 10.98 17.29
C TRP A 22 -14.27 9.91 17.49
N TRP A 23 -15.30 10.19 18.29
CA TRP A 23 -16.48 9.37 18.49
C TRP A 23 -17.30 9.18 17.20
N VAL A 24 -17.41 10.21 16.37
CA VAL A 24 -18.18 10.13 15.11
C VAL A 24 -17.46 9.22 14.12
N THR A 25 -16.14 9.28 14.05
CA THR A 25 -15.33 8.37 13.19
C THR A 25 -15.37 6.94 13.72
N ALA A 26 -15.35 6.75 15.04
CA ALA A 26 -15.48 5.44 15.68
C ALA A 26 -16.88 4.84 15.46
N LEU A 27 -17.94 5.60 15.63
CA LEU A 27 -19.32 5.19 15.36
C LEU A 27 -19.52 4.84 13.88
N PHE A 28 -18.93 5.60 12.97
CA PHE A 28 -19.03 5.31 11.55
C PHE A 28 -18.26 4.03 11.18
N GLY A 29 -17.07 3.81 11.75
CA GLY A 29 -16.34 2.56 11.60
C GLY A 29 -17.13 1.36 12.12
N LEU A 30 -17.77 1.49 13.28
CA LEU A 30 -18.65 0.47 13.85
C LEU A 30 -19.88 0.20 12.96
N MET A 31 -20.49 1.23 12.41
CA MET A 31 -21.61 1.10 11.47
C MET A 31 -21.19 0.35 10.19
N ILE A 32 -20.01 0.63 9.66
CA ILE A 32 -19.49 -0.12 8.48
C ILE A 32 -19.31 -1.60 8.85
N LEU A 33 -18.71 -1.91 10.00
CA LEU A 33 -18.53 -3.29 10.44
C LEU A 33 -19.86 -4.02 10.63
N ILE A 34 -20.86 -3.37 11.22
CA ILE A 34 -22.22 -3.91 11.39
C ILE A 34 -22.88 -4.12 10.03
N ALA A 35 -22.78 -3.15 9.13
CA ALA A 35 -23.34 -3.24 7.78
C ALA A 35 -22.70 -4.40 6.99
N VAL A 36 -21.38 -4.56 7.07
CA VAL A 36 -20.67 -5.69 6.46
C VAL A 36 -21.11 -7.01 7.08
N TRP A 37 -21.20 -7.09 8.40
CA TRP A 37 -21.68 -8.28 9.10
C TRP A 37 -23.10 -8.65 8.65
N PHE A 38 -24.01 -7.68 8.62
CA PHE A 38 -25.38 -7.88 8.18
C PHE A 38 -25.46 -8.30 6.72
N PHE A 39 -24.69 -7.63 5.83
CA PHE A 39 -24.65 -7.91 4.40
C PHE A 39 -24.08 -9.30 4.09
N VAL A 40 -23.00 -9.68 4.76
CA VAL A 40 -22.39 -11.01 4.62
C VAL A 40 -23.36 -12.10 5.10
N ASN A 41 -24.01 -11.92 6.25
CA ASN A 41 -25.00 -12.88 6.75
C ASN A 41 -26.27 -12.97 5.87
N LEU A 42 -26.72 -11.84 5.33
CA LEU A 42 -27.89 -11.80 4.42
C LEU A 42 -27.62 -12.57 3.12
N ILE A 43 -26.43 -12.39 2.54
CA ILE A 43 -26.07 -13.04 1.27
C ILE A 43 -25.76 -14.52 1.47
N ILE A 44 -25.08 -14.88 2.56
CA ILE A 44 -24.66 -16.26 2.82
C ILE A 44 -25.81 -17.13 3.39
N GLY A 45 -26.94 -16.50 3.77
CA GLY A 45 -28.15 -17.24 4.14
C GLY A 45 -28.02 -18.13 5.36
N GLY A 46 -27.26 -17.70 6.37
CA GLY A 46 -27.11 -18.43 7.64
C GLY A 46 -26.21 -19.69 7.60
N GLN A 47 -25.59 -20.00 6.46
CA GLN A 47 -24.69 -21.15 6.31
C GLN A 47 -23.35 -20.97 7.05
N CYS A 48 -23.14 -19.82 7.70
CA CYS A 48 -21.84 -19.44 8.21
C CYS A 48 -21.95 -18.85 9.62
N GLU A 49 -22.06 -19.67 10.63
CA GLU A 49 -22.15 -19.38 12.07
C GLU A 49 -21.03 -18.44 12.59
N GLY A 50 -21.03 -17.17 12.24
CA GLY A 50 -20.06 -16.17 12.73
C GLY A 50 -18.60 -16.39 12.32
N LYS A 51 -18.20 -17.62 11.99
CA LYS A 51 -16.83 -17.98 11.57
C LYS A 51 -16.42 -17.32 10.26
N CYS A 52 -17.37 -17.11 9.33
CA CYS A 52 -17.10 -16.44 8.07
C CYS A 52 -16.77 -14.96 8.26
N VAL A 53 -17.45 -14.28 9.18
CA VAL A 53 -17.15 -12.86 9.46
C VAL A 53 -15.74 -12.73 9.99
N VAL A 54 -15.33 -13.58 10.94
CA VAL A 54 -13.96 -13.60 11.48
C VAL A 54 -12.95 -13.91 10.36
N GLY A 55 -13.25 -14.89 9.51
CA GLY A 55 -12.43 -15.23 8.35
C GLY A 55 -12.32 -14.07 7.34
N THR A 56 -13.42 -13.41 7.02
CA THR A 56 -13.45 -12.24 6.13
C THR A 56 -12.64 -11.07 6.71
N LEU A 57 -12.75 -10.80 8.01
CA LEU A 57 -11.96 -9.76 8.67
C LEU A 57 -10.46 -10.09 8.72
N ALA A 58 -10.11 -11.34 9.00
CA ALA A 58 -8.72 -11.80 8.96
C ALA A 58 -8.16 -11.71 7.53
N GLN A 59 -8.94 -12.08 6.52
CA GLN A 59 -8.58 -11.93 5.11
C GLN A 59 -8.43 -10.45 4.73
N THR A 60 -9.32 -9.58 5.21
CA THR A 60 -9.24 -8.12 4.99
C THR A 60 -7.90 -7.57 5.47
N LEU A 61 -7.43 -8.00 6.63
CA LEU A 61 -6.14 -7.54 7.16
C LEU A 61 -4.97 -7.99 6.27
N ARG A 62 -5.02 -9.22 5.74
CA ARG A 62 -4.00 -9.75 4.84
C ARG A 62 -4.00 -9.04 3.49
N THR A 63 -5.16 -8.91 2.87
CA THR A 63 -5.28 -8.25 1.56
C THR A 63 -5.06 -6.73 1.62
N ALA A 64 -5.12 -6.13 2.82
CA ALA A 64 -4.75 -4.74 3.03
C ALA A 64 -3.23 -4.48 2.93
N VAL A 65 -2.39 -5.51 3.09
CA VAL A 65 -0.92 -5.35 3.14
C VAL A 65 -0.37 -4.61 1.92
N PRO A 66 -0.59 -5.06 0.68
CA PRO A 66 -0.03 -4.39 -0.50
C PRO A 66 -0.58 -2.97 -0.67
N ILE A 67 -1.87 -2.76 -0.40
CA ILE A 67 -2.51 -1.44 -0.53
C ILE A 67 -1.98 -0.47 0.52
N ALA A 68 -1.87 -0.90 1.79
CA ALA A 68 -1.38 -0.06 2.87
C ALA A 68 0.10 0.30 2.69
N LEU A 69 0.95 -0.66 2.33
CA LEU A 69 2.38 -0.41 2.10
C LEU A 69 2.61 0.49 0.87
N ALA A 70 1.82 0.33 -0.20
CA ALA A 70 1.81 1.25 -1.34
C ALA A 70 1.34 2.65 -0.93
N ALA A 71 0.31 2.76 -0.08
CA ALA A 71 -0.14 4.04 0.47
C ALA A 71 0.93 4.71 1.34
N TYR A 72 1.66 3.94 2.16
CA TYR A 72 2.79 4.49 2.94
C TYR A 72 3.93 4.97 2.06
N CYS A 73 4.21 4.26 0.94
CA CYS A 73 5.14 4.75 -0.07
C CYS A 73 4.73 6.13 -0.57
N GLY A 74 3.49 6.28 -1.00
CA GLY A 74 2.93 7.56 -1.42
C GLY A 74 3.02 8.64 -0.33
N VAL A 75 2.67 8.31 0.93
CA VAL A 75 2.79 9.25 2.07
C VAL A 75 4.22 9.76 2.22
N MET A 76 5.24 8.90 2.15
CA MET A 76 6.64 9.32 2.31
C MET A 76 7.10 10.19 1.14
N CYS A 77 6.75 9.81 -0.09
CA CYS A 77 7.13 10.54 -1.30
C CYS A 77 6.43 11.91 -1.36
N GLU A 78 5.10 11.95 -1.31
CA GLU A 78 4.33 13.18 -1.51
C GLU A 78 4.44 14.15 -0.34
N ARG A 79 4.63 13.67 0.90
CA ARG A 79 4.97 14.56 2.03
C ARG A 79 6.30 15.27 1.87
N SER A 80 7.18 14.83 0.97
CA SER A 80 8.41 15.54 0.58
C SER A 80 8.27 16.34 -0.71
N GLY A 81 7.08 16.34 -1.33
CA GLY A 81 6.78 17.05 -2.58
C GLY A 81 7.19 16.27 -3.84
N VAL A 82 7.23 14.93 -3.77
CA VAL A 82 7.52 14.07 -4.93
C VAL A 82 6.36 13.11 -5.16
N VAL A 83 5.62 13.29 -6.24
CA VAL A 83 4.57 12.37 -6.67
C VAL A 83 5.17 11.09 -7.23
N ASP A 84 4.74 9.95 -6.75
CA ASP A 84 5.26 8.65 -7.17
C ASP A 84 4.15 7.74 -7.70
N ILE A 85 3.82 7.90 -8.99
CA ILE A 85 2.87 7.01 -9.68
C ILE A 85 3.53 5.66 -10.06
N GLY A 86 4.86 5.56 -10.01
CA GLY A 86 5.62 4.35 -10.32
C GLY A 86 5.52 3.24 -9.27
N ILE A 87 4.68 3.38 -8.25
CA ILE A 87 4.51 2.39 -7.18
C ILE A 87 4.10 1.03 -7.74
N GLU A 88 3.15 0.99 -8.68
CA GLU A 88 2.65 -0.23 -9.30
C GLU A 88 3.77 -1.05 -9.95
N GLY A 89 4.63 -0.39 -10.73
CA GLY A 89 5.77 -1.04 -11.38
C GLY A 89 6.83 -1.52 -10.41
N LYS A 90 7.10 -0.76 -9.34
CA LYS A 90 8.01 -1.16 -8.27
C LYS A 90 7.51 -2.42 -7.55
N MET A 91 6.20 -2.47 -7.26
CA MET A 91 5.56 -3.66 -6.67
C MET A 91 5.68 -4.86 -7.59
N LEU A 92 5.39 -4.70 -8.88
CA LEU A 92 5.44 -5.80 -9.86
C LEU A 92 6.87 -6.35 -10.01
N MET A 93 7.86 -5.47 -10.09
CA MET A 93 9.28 -5.88 -10.14
C MET A 93 9.69 -6.62 -8.88
N ALA A 94 9.29 -6.14 -7.70
CA ALA A 94 9.57 -6.77 -6.42
C ALA A 94 8.92 -8.16 -6.32
N ALA A 95 7.67 -8.30 -6.75
CA ALA A 95 6.95 -9.57 -6.76
C ALA A 95 7.68 -10.64 -7.61
N MET A 96 8.08 -10.25 -8.84
CA MET A 96 8.79 -11.18 -9.73
C MET A 96 10.17 -11.56 -9.17
N THR A 97 10.94 -10.57 -8.71
CA THR A 97 12.29 -10.82 -8.19
C THR A 97 12.24 -11.69 -6.95
N ALA A 98 11.28 -11.43 -6.04
CA ALA A 98 11.08 -12.23 -4.85
C ALA A 98 10.70 -13.68 -5.20
N TYR A 99 9.79 -13.87 -6.15
CA TYR A 99 9.42 -15.20 -6.62
C TYR A 99 10.61 -15.97 -7.18
N ALA A 100 11.38 -15.36 -8.08
CA ALA A 100 12.55 -15.99 -8.68
C ALA A 100 13.58 -16.39 -7.61
N VAL A 101 13.91 -15.46 -6.69
CA VAL A 101 14.91 -15.73 -5.64
C VAL A 101 14.38 -16.77 -4.65
N ASN A 102 13.09 -16.80 -4.34
CA ASN A 102 12.51 -17.82 -3.47
C ASN A 102 12.70 -19.22 -4.03
N ILE A 103 12.42 -19.43 -5.33
CA ILE A 103 12.55 -20.74 -5.96
C ILE A 103 14.01 -21.13 -6.16
N PHE A 104 14.78 -20.31 -6.86
CA PHE A 104 16.18 -20.65 -7.18
C PHE A 104 17.06 -20.68 -5.94
N GLY A 105 16.87 -19.76 -5.00
CA GLY A 105 17.56 -19.73 -3.72
C GLY A 105 17.29 -21.00 -2.89
N PHE A 106 16.03 -21.43 -2.84
CA PHE A 106 15.68 -22.69 -2.17
C PHE A 106 16.38 -23.90 -2.79
N GLN A 107 16.43 -23.99 -4.13
CA GLN A 107 17.10 -25.11 -4.80
C GLN A 107 18.59 -25.18 -4.48
N VAL A 108 19.25 -24.04 -4.38
CA VAL A 108 20.68 -23.97 -4.01
C VAL A 108 20.88 -24.32 -2.54
N LEU A 109 20.05 -23.74 -1.65
CA LEU A 109 20.22 -23.88 -0.21
C LEU A 109 19.85 -25.28 0.32
N LYS A 110 18.84 -25.94 -0.25
CA LYS A 110 18.41 -27.27 0.20
C LYS A 110 19.50 -28.36 0.08
N GLY A 111 20.51 -28.13 -0.77
CA GLY A 111 21.66 -29.02 -0.92
C GLY A 111 22.70 -28.86 0.20
N THR A 112 22.68 -27.78 0.94
CA THR A 112 23.66 -27.43 1.96
C THR A 112 23.11 -27.46 3.38
N MET A 113 21.80 -27.28 3.54
CA MET A 113 21.11 -27.28 4.84
C MET A 113 19.76 -28.01 4.75
N GLY A 114 19.12 -28.28 5.87
CA GLY A 114 17.81 -28.94 5.92
C GLY A 114 16.74 -28.17 5.15
N THR A 115 15.74 -28.87 4.60
CA THR A 115 14.68 -28.27 3.75
C THR A 115 13.89 -27.17 4.45
N VAL A 116 13.67 -27.26 5.77
CA VAL A 116 12.94 -26.26 6.56
C VAL A 116 13.76 -24.98 6.67
N ASP A 117 15.05 -25.09 7.02
CA ASP A 117 15.93 -23.95 7.19
C ASP A 117 16.22 -23.28 5.85
N ALA A 118 16.44 -24.07 4.80
CA ALA A 118 16.59 -23.58 3.43
C ALA A 118 15.35 -22.81 2.98
N GLY A 119 14.15 -23.31 3.29
CA GLY A 119 12.90 -22.62 2.96
C GLY A 119 12.73 -21.29 3.70
N ASN A 120 13.05 -21.26 4.99
CA ASN A 120 12.99 -20.01 5.77
C ASN A 120 13.99 -18.97 5.27
N LEU A 121 15.24 -19.39 5.05
CA LEU A 121 16.29 -18.50 4.57
C LEU A 121 15.97 -17.98 3.17
N SER A 122 15.49 -18.84 2.26
CA SER A 122 15.17 -18.43 0.89
C SER A 122 14.04 -17.40 0.84
N ARG A 123 12.99 -17.53 1.70
CA ARG A 123 11.92 -16.54 1.79
C ARG A 123 12.45 -15.16 2.25
N TRP A 124 13.33 -15.11 3.25
CA TRP A 124 13.90 -13.83 3.70
C TRP A 124 14.85 -13.23 2.68
N LEU A 125 15.65 -14.04 1.99
CA LEU A 125 16.47 -13.57 0.86
C LEU A 125 15.60 -13.04 -0.27
N ALA A 126 14.46 -13.68 -0.57
CA ALA A 126 13.50 -13.22 -1.53
C ALA A 126 12.89 -11.85 -1.16
N VAL A 127 12.58 -11.63 0.14
CA VAL A 127 12.12 -10.31 0.62
C VAL A 127 13.20 -9.25 0.35
N ILE A 128 14.44 -9.51 0.73
CA ILE A 128 15.55 -8.57 0.54
C ILE A 128 15.76 -8.27 -0.96
N ALA A 129 15.78 -9.30 -1.81
CA ALA A 129 15.98 -9.14 -3.25
C ALA A 129 14.84 -8.39 -3.93
N GLY A 130 13.58 -8.70 -3.55
CA GLY A 130 12.41 -7.99 -4.04
C GLY A 130 12.43 -6.50 -3.65
N VAL A 131 12.73 -6.20 -2.39
CA VAL A 131 12.88 -4.82 -1.93
C VAL A 131 14.03 -4.11 -2.66
N ALA A 132 15.16 -4.79 -2.86
CA ALA A 132 16.30 -4.22 -3.59
C ALA A 132 15.95 -3.88 -5.04
N SER A 133 15.18 -4.72 -5.73
CA SER A 133 14.73 -4.44 -7.12
C SER A 133 13.79 -3.23 -7.20
N ALA A 134 12.86 -3.09 -6.24
CA ALA A 134 12.01 -1.90 -6.14
C ALA A 134 12.81 -0.64 -5.81
N LEU A 135 13.84 -0.77 -4.96
CA LEU A 135 14.72 0.33 -4.58
C LEU A 135 15.54 0.86 -5.78
N ILE A 136 15.96 -0.02 -6.70
CA ILE A 136 16.61 0.39 -7.96
C ILE A 136 15.68 1.27 -8.78
N LEU A 137 14.41 0.87 -8.95
CA LEU A 137 13.42 1.68 -9.67
C LEU A 137 13.07 2.99 -8.92
N ALA A 138 13.07 2.96 -7.60
CA ALA A 138 12.88 4.17 -6.78
C ALA A 138 14.06 5.13 -6.91
N ALA A 139 15.30 4.63 -6.96
CA ALA A 139 16.48 5.43 -7.21
C ALA A 139 16.44 6.07 -8.61
N LEU A 140 16.04 5.30 -9.63
CA LEU A 140 15.82 5.82 -10.97
C LEU A 140 14.77 6.95 -10.97
N HIS A 141 13.64 6.74 -10.29
CA HIS A 141 12.60 7.77 -10.16
C HIS A 141 13.11 9.02 -9.44
N ALA A 142 13.88 8.85 -8.36
CA ALA A 142 14.46 9.97 -7.61
C ALA A 142 15.41 10.80 -8.47
N VAL A 143 16.34 10.16 -9.19
CA VAL A 143 17.28 10.84 -10.07
C VAL A 143 16.55 11.58 -11.20
N VAL A 144 15.62 10.91 -11.88
CA VAL A 144 14.87 11.52 -13.00
C VAL A 144 13.99 12.68 -12.54
N SER A 145 13.32 12.55 -11.40
CA SER A 145 12.35 13.53 -10.90
C SER A 145 13.02 14.69 -10.14
N VAL A 146 14.04 14.39 -9.32
CA VAL A 146 14.64 15.38 -8.42
C VAL A 146 15.84 16.07 -9.06
N ASP A 147 16.75 15.30 -9.72
CA ASP A 147 17.96 15.88 -10.30
C ASP A 147 17.73 16.42 -11.69
N PHE A 148 17.13 15.60 -12.58
CA PHE A 148 16.79 16.04 -13.96
C PHE A 148 15.53 16.86 -14.04
N LYS A 149 14.74 16.97 -12.96
CA LYS A 149 13.52 17.79 -12.87
C LYS A 149 12.47 17.46 -13.95
N ILE A 150 12.47 16.21 -14.41
CA ILE A 150 11.48 15.70 -15.35
C ILE A 150 10.13 15.57 -14.62
N ASN A 151 9.04 15.75 -15.34
CA ASN A 151 7.70 15.58 -14.80
C ASN A 151 7.56 14.21 -14.08
N GLN A 152 7.20 14.26 -12.80
CA GLN A 152 7.20 13.11 -11.91
C GLN A 152 6.14 12.07 -12.31
N ILE A 153 5.00 12.54 -12.85
CA ILE A 153 3.93 11.67 -13.35
C ILE A 153 4.42 10.88 -14.57
N ILE A 154 5.11 11.54 -15.50
CA ILE A 154 5.69 10.90 -16.68
C ILE A 154 6.74 9.88 -16.26
N SER A 155 7.66 10.26 -15.35
CA SER A 155 8.68 9.35 -14.83
C SER A 155 8.07 8.10 -14.19
N GLY A 156 7.06 8.26 -13.33
CA GLY A 156 6.36 7.13 -12.70
C GLY A 156 5.66 6.23 -13.73
N THR A 157 5.01 6.80 -14.72
CA THR A 157 4.33 6.05 -15.79
C THR A 157 5.34 5.24 -16.61
N VAL A 158 6.48 5.82 -16.97
CA VAL A 158 7.56 5.11 -17.69
C VAL A 158 8.10 3.95 -16.86
N ILE A 159 8.26 4.11 -15.56
CA ILE A 159 8.68 3.04 -14.64
C ILE A 159 7.66 1.89 -14.62
N ASN A 160 6.37 2.19 -14.63
CA ASN A 160 5.34 1.15 -14.69
C ASN A 160 5.42 0.36 -15.99
N ILE A 161 5.56 1.04 -17.14
CA ILE A 161 5.70 0.40 -18.46
C ILE A 161 6.98 -0.43 -18.51
N LEU A 162 8.09 0.11 -18.03
CA LEU A 162 9.37 -0.60 -17.93
C LEU A 162 9.24 -1.88 -17.10
N ALA A 163 8.63 -1.79 -15.92
CA ALA A 163 8.43 -2.93 -15.04
C ALA A 163 7.58 -4.01 -15.70
N VAL A 164 6.47 -3.64 -16.36
CA VAL A 164 5.63 -4.60 -17.11
C VAL A 164 6.41 -5.27 -18.22
N GLY A 165 7.18 -4.50 -19.00
CA GLY A 165 7.99 -5.03 -20.08
C GLY A 165 9.07 -6.00 -19.59
N VAL A 166 9.86 -5.59 -18.59
CA VAL A 166 10.95 -6.40 -18.03
C VAL A 166 10.43 -7.66 -17.35
N THR A 167 9.43 -7.53 -16.47
CA THR A 167 8.88 -8.70 -15.77
C THR A 167 8.19 -9.66 -16.71
N GLY A 168 7.44 -9.17 -17.69
CA GLY A 168 6.80 -10.00 -18.71
C GLY A 168 7.81 -10.74 -19.60
N PHE A 169 8.93 -10.09 -19.96
CA PHE A 169 10.02 -10.72 -20.71
C PHE A 169 10.71 -11.81 -19.90
N LEU A 170 11.17 -11.47 -18.68
CA LEU A 170 11.89 -12.41 -17.81
C LEU A 170 11.00 -13.58 -17.38
N TYR A 171 9.71 -13.35 -17.15
CA TYR A 171 8.76 -14.41 -16.86
C TYR A 171 8.70 -15.43 -17.99
N ARG A 172 8.46 -14.97 -19.24
CA ARG A 172 8.38 -15.86 -20.40
C ARG A 172 9.68 -16.60 -20.67
N GLN A 173 10.81 -15.95 -20.47
CA GLN A 173 12.12 -16.52 -20.75
C GLN A 173 12.58 -17.54 -19.71
N TYR A 174 12.32 -17.31 -18.43
CA TYR A 174 12.94 -18.05 -17.33
C TYR A 174 11.96 -18.68 -16.34
N LEU A 175 10.73 -18.18 -16.25
CA LEU A 175 9.80 -18.57 -15.17
C LEU A 175 8.51 -19.25 -15.68
N ALA A 176 8.26 -19.26 -16.99
CA ALA A 176 7.04 -19.82 -17.57
C ALA A 176 7.06 -21.35 -17.72
N GLN A 177 8.22 -21.99 -17.61
CA GLN A 177 8.37 -23.42 -17.88
C GLN A 177 8.92 -24.19 -16.69
N ASN A 178 8.28 -25.33 -16.37
CA ASN A 178 8.74 -26.41 -15.49
C ASN A 178 9.70 -25.99 -14.35
N LEU A 179 9.30 -25.02 -13.55
CA LEU A 179 10.08 -24.60 -12.41
C LEU A 179 10.14 -25.73 -11.37
N PRO A 180 11.27 -25.91 -10.71
CA PRO A 180 11.33 -26.81 -9.57
C PRO A 180 10.42 -26.29 -8.45
N PRO A 181 9.90 -27.17 -7.57
CA PRO A 181 9.05 -26.75 -6.46
C PRO A 181 9.77 -25.78 -5.53
N GLY A 182 9.12 -24.66 -5.23
CA GLY A 182 9.59 -23.70 -4.25
C GLY A 182 9.29 -24.14 -2.80
N PRO A 183 9.73 -23.37 -1.81
CA PRO A 183 9.45 -23.65 -0.39
C PRO A 183 8.03 -23.23 0.03
N GLY A 184 7.24 -22.66 -0.87
CA GLY A 184 5.93 -22.11 -0.57
C GLY A 184 5.96 -20.71 0.06
N THR A 185 4.80 -20.24 0.50
CA THR A 185 4.63 -18.94 1.18
C THR A 185 5.11 -18.99 2.63
N PHE A 186 5.21 -17.82 3.28
CA PHE A 186 5.43 -17.76 4.72
C PHE A 186 4.29 -18.45 5.48
N PRO A 187 4.61 -19.26 6.50
CA PRO A 187 3.60 -19.80 7.39
C PRO A 187 2.96 -18.71 8.24
N LEU A 188 1.75 -19.00 8.73
CA LEU A 188 1.12 -18.17 9.75
C LEU A 188 1.94 -18.22 11.04
N PHE A 189 2.16 -17.07 11.64
CA PHE A 189 2.90 -16.93 12.89
C PHE A 189 1.94 -16.55 14.03
N PRO A 190 1.47 -17.52 14.84
CA PRO A 190 0.62 -17.21 15.97
C PRO A 190 1.45 -16.56 17.09
N VAL A 191 1.02 -15.38 17.54
CA VAL A 191 1.65 -14.73 18.70
C VAL A 191 1.21 -15.45 19.97
N PRO A 192 2.15 -16.00 20.78
CA PRO A 192 1.80 -16.71 22.01
C PRO A 192 0.91 -15.87 22.94
N LEU A 193 0.02 -16.49 23.67
CA LEU A 193 -1.03 -15.91 24.53
C LEU A 193 -2.10 -15.09 23.77
N LEU A 194 -1.72 -14.15 22.89
CA LEU A 194 -2.64 -13.24 22.21
C LEU A 194 -3.47 -13.96 21.14
N SER A 195 -2.91 -15.01 20.51
CA SER A 195 -3.62 -15.82 19.52
C SER A 195 -4.78 -16.63 20.11
N GLN A 196 -4.84 -16.80 21.45
CA GLN A 196 -5.88 -17.56 22.13
C GLN A 196 -7.13 -16.71 22.44
N ILE A 197 -7.06 -15.40 22.27
CA ILE A 197 -8.20 -14.49 22.50
C ILE A 197 -9.27 -14.78 21.43
N PRO A 198 -10.51 -15.11 21.81
CA PRO A 198 -11.58 -15.37 20.84
C PRO A 198 -11.78 -14.18 19.91
N ILE A 199 -11.97 -14.44 18.62
CA ILE A 199 -12.20 -13.46 17.55
C ILE A 199 -10.96 -12.57 17.28
N ILE A 200 -10.52 -11.78 18.25
CA ILE A 200 -9.39 -10.83 18.12
C ILE A 200 -8.09 -11.58 17.83
N GLY A 201 -7.85 -12.72 18.49
CA GLY A 201 -6.67 -13.55 18.29
C GLY A 201 -6.55 -14.00 16.84
N THR A 202 -7.61 -14.52 16.27
CA THR A 202 -7.63 -14.99 14.89
C THR A 202 -7.44 -13.85 13.88
N ILE A 203 -8.00 -12.68 14.14
CA ILE A 203 -7.93 -11.54 13.21
C ILE A 203 -6.54 -10.88 13.24
N PHE A 204 -5.97 -10.62 14.43
CA PHE A 204 -4.77 -9.78 14.55
C PHE A 204 -3.50 -10.54 14.91
N PHE A 205 -3.60 -11.71 15.57
CA PHE A 205 -2.47 -12.39 16.17
C PHE A 205 -2.15 -13.77 15.56
N ILE A 206 -2.80 -14.11 14.43
CA ILE A 206 -2.48 -15.28 13.61
C ILE A 206 -2.28 -14.82 12.18
N GLN A 207 -1.19 -14.10 11.95
CA GLN A 207 -0.90 -13.46 10.65
C GLN A 207 0.50 -13.83 10.15
N GLN A 208 0.78 -13.47 8.91
CA GLN A 208 2.09 -13.63 8.28
C GLN A 208 3.00 -12.42 8.58
N PRO A 209 4.34 -12.54 8.41
CA PRO A 209 5.30 -11.51 8.80
C PRO A 209 5.07 -10.13 8.20
N LEU A 210 4.72 -10.01 6.90
CA LEU A 210 4.49 -8.71 6.25
C LEU A 210 3.20 -8.06 6.73
N THR A 211 2.20 -8.85 7.15
CA THR A 211 0.98 -8.32 7.77
C THR A 211 1.31 -7.63 9.10
N TYR A 212 2.17 -8.22 9.93
CA TYR A 212 2.66 -7.56 11.16
C TYR A 212 3.52 -6.33 10.81
N ALA A 213 4.41 -6.46 9.83
CA ALA A 213 5.23 -5.34 9.37
C ALA A 213 4.38 -4.14 8.92
N MET A 214 3.29 -4.35 8.19
CA MET A 214 2.36 -3.30 7.78
C MET A 214 1.82 -2.51 8.99
N ILE A 215 1.37 -3.22 10.03
CA ILE A 215 0.83 -2.59 11.24
C ILE A 215 1.92 -1.81 11.98
N ILE A 216 3.09 -2.44 12.19
CA ILE A 216 4.23 -1.79 12.87
C ILE A 216 4.69 -0.55 12.09
N LEU A 217 4.78 -0.63 10.77
CA LEU A 217 5.19 0.47 9.91
C LEU A 217 4.22 1.66 9.97
N ALA A 218 2.91 1.43 10.18
CA ALA A 218 1.97 2.53 10.42
C ALA A 218 2.39 3.39 11.61
N PHE A 219 2.75 2.76 12.72
CA PHE A 219 3.22 3.45 13.93
C PHE A 219 4.59 4.09 13.73
N VAL A 220 5.54 3.35 13.12
CA VAL A 220 6.90 3.85 12.87
C VAL A 220 6.88 5.07 11.95
N ILE A 221 6.19 5.00 10.82
CA ILE A 221 6.11 6.10 9.86
C ILE A 221 5.37 7.29 10.48
N HIS A 222 4.31 7.04 11.24
CA HIS A 222 3.61 8.10 11.98
C HIS A 222 4.55 8.80 12.95
N TYR A 223 5.27 8.05 13.77
CA TYR A 223 6.24 8.60 14.71
C TYR A 223 7.34 9.38 13.99
N VAL A 224 7.93 8.81 12.94
CA VAL A 224 8.99 9.46 12.15
C VAL A 224 8.49 10.76 11.54
N LEU A 225 7.30 10.77 10.91
CA LEU A 225 6.79 11.97 10.23
C LEU A 225 6.34 13.09 11.19
N PHE A 226 5.80 12.75 12.36
CA PHE A 226 5.16 13.76 13.21
C PHE A 226 5.96 14.11 14.46
N TYR A 227 6.87 13.23 14.92
CA TYR A 227 7.58 13.41 16.19
C TYR A 227 9.10 13.49 16.07
N THR A 228 9.67 13.43 14.84
CA THR A 228 11.13 13.53 14.64
C THR A 228 11.54 14.76 13.82
N PRO A 229 12.79 15.22 13.98
CA PRO A 229 13.34 16.29 13.13
C PRO A 229 13.34 15.95 11.64
N TRP A 230 13.49 14.66 11.28
CA TRP A 230 13.42 14.22 9.89
C TRP A 230 12.02 14.47 9.30
N GLY A 231 10.97 14.09 10.01
CA GLY A 231 9.59 14.30 9.57
C GLY A 231 9.20 15.78 9.50
N LEU A 232 9.71 16.61 10.42
CA LEU A 232 9.52 18.06 10.36
C LEU A 232 10.14 18.64 9.07
N ARG A 233 11.38 18.25 8.76
CA ARG A 233 12.08 18.68 7.53
C ARG A 233 11.37 18.18 6.28
N THR A 234 10.92 16.92 6.27
CA THR A 234 10.14 16.34 5.16
C THR A 234 8.89 17.14 4.87
N ARG A 235 8.08 17.44 5.88
CA ARG A 235 6.87 18.24 5.73
C ARG A 235 7.17 19.68 5.32
N ALA A 236 8.21 20.31 5.86
CA ALA A 236 8.62 21.66 5.47
C ALA A 236 9.03 21.71 3.99
N VAL A 237 9.75 20.69 3.51
CA VAL A 237 10.16 20.57 2.09
C VAL A 237 8.95 20.34 1.18
N GLY A 238 7.94 19.57 1.61
CA GLY A 238 6.72 19.35 0.84
C GLY A 238 5.79 20.55 0.79
N GLU A 239 5.79 21.41 1.82
CA GLU A 239 4.94 22.62 1.83
C GLU A 239 5.64 23.84 1.17
N HIS A 240 6.88 24.14 1.58
CA HIS A 240 7.62 25.31 1.12
C HIS A 240 9.11 25.02 0.94
N PRO A 241 9.53 24.36 -0.16
CA PRO A 241 10.91 23.93 -0.36
C PRO A 241 11.91 25.10 -0.37
N ARG A 242 11.53 26.25 -0.95
CA ARG A 242 12.40 27.45 -0.95
C ARG A 242 12.65 27.98 0.48
N ALA A 243 11.62 28.05 1.30
CA ALA A 243 11.77 28.45 2.70
C ALA A 243 12.58 27.43 3.51
N ALA A 244 12.46 26.15 3.24
CA ALA A 244 13.27 25.12 3.86
C ALA A 244 14.78 25.27 3.48
N ASP A 245 15.09 25.60 2.22
CA ASP A 245 16.47 25.83 1.77
C ASP A 245 17.10 27.05 2.44
N THR A 246 16.37 28.14 2.66
CA THR A 246 16.91 29.37 3.31
C THR A 246 17.33 29.13 4.76
N VAL A 247 16.76 28.14 5.45
CA VAL A 247 17.18 27.74 6.82
C VAL A 247 18.17 26.57 6.83
N GLY A 248 18.78 26.25 5.68
CA GLY A 248 19.87 25.27 5.55
C GLY A 248 19.41 23.82 5.41
N ILE A 249 18.13 23.56 5.12
CA ILE A 249 17.64 22.21 4.83
C ILE A 249 17.95 21.84 3.39
N ASN A 250 18.72 20.77 3.18
CA ASN A 250 19.00 20.26 1.83
C ASN A 250 17.76 19.57 1.23
N VAL A 251 17.02 20.30 0.37
CA VAL A 251 15.77 19.85 -0.27
C VAL A 251 16.00 18.59 -1.12
N TYR A 252 17.06 18.56 -1.92
CA TYR A 252 17.38 17.42 -2.78
C TYR A 252 17.58 16.14 -1.95
N ARG A 253 18.39 16.20 -0.88
CA ARG A 253 18.64 15.06 -0.01
C ARG A 253 17.35 14.56 0.66
N ILE A 254 16.49 15.45 1.13
CA ILE A 254 15.22 15.07 1.76
C ILE A 254 14.32 14.35 0.75
N ARG A 255 14.16 14.89 -0.46
CA ARG A 255 13.37 14.27 -1.52
C ARG A 255 13.91 12.90 -1.91
N HIS A 256 15.22 12.77 -2.18
CA HIS A 256 15.83 11.48 -2.52
C HIS A 256 15.61 10.43 -1.46
N VAL A 257 15.91 10.73 -0.20
CA VAL A 257 15.79 9.74 0.88
C VAL A 257 14.34 9.31 1.08
N ASN A 258 13.36 10.22 0.99
CA ASN A 258 11.95 9.86 1.12
C ASN A 258 11.46 9.00 -0.06
N VAL A 259 11.90 9.25 -1.29
CA VAL A 259 11.61 8.40 -2.45
C VAL A 259 12.22 7.01 -2.29
N LEU A 260 13.45 6.91 -1.77
CA LEU A 260 14.08 5.61 -1.49
C LEU A 260 13.36 4.85 -0.38
N ILE A 261 12.96 5.51 0.71
CA ILE A 261 12.12 4.89 1.75
C ILE A 261 10.79 4.41 1.14
N GLY A 262 10.18 5.24 0.28
CA GLY A 262 9.01 4.85 -0.51
C GLY A 262 9.26 3.59 -1.34
N GLY A 263 10.42 3.50 -1.98
CA GLY A 263 10.84 2.31 -2.74
C GLY A 263 10.91 1.04 -1.90
N VAL A 264 11.41 1.13 -0.66
CA VAL A 264 11.40 0.00 0.28
C VAL A 264 9.98 -0.44 0.59
N LEU A 265 9.08 0.50 0.86
CA LEU A 265 7.69 0.22 1.18
C LEU A 265 6.93 -0.39 -0.01
N ALA A 266 7.13 0.14 -1.22
CA ALA A 266 6.59 -0.43 -2.46
C ALA A 266 7.17 -1.83 -2.74
N GLY A 267 8.45 -2.04 -2.43
CA GLY A 267 9.10 -3.35 -2.52
C GLY A 267 8.45 -4.38 -1.60
N LEU A 268 8.24 -4.05 -0.34
CA LEU A 268 7.53 -4.91 0.62
C LEU A 268 6.09 -5.20 0.17
N ALA A 269 5.39 -4.19 -0.39
CA ALA A 269 4.06 -4.36 -0.96
C ALA A 269 4.05 -5.39 -2.11
N GLY A 270 5.06 -5.33 -2.99
CA GLY A 270 5.20 -6.25 -4.11
C GLY A 270 5.57 -7.67 -3.67
N VAL A 271 6.51 -7.80 -2.75
CA VAL A 271 6.94 -9.11 -2.20
C VAL A 271 5.78 -9.89 -1.60
N TRP A 272 4.83 -9.20 -0.96
CA TRP A 272 3.66 -9.83 -0.36
C TRP A 272 2.93 -10.76 -1.34
N PHE A 273 2.80 -10.39 -2.60
CA PHE A 273 2.05 -11.18 -3.59
C PHE A 273 2.58 -12.60 -3.76
N THR A 274 3.90 -12.76 -3.81
CA THR A 274 4.53 -14.04 -4.14
C THR A 274 5.09 -14.77 -2.92
N ILE A 275 5.26 -14.10 -1.78
CA ILE A 275 5.84 -14.71 -0.58
C ILE A 275 4.80 -14.92 0.53
N GLU A 276 3.67 -14.21 0.49
CA GLU A 276 2.58 -14.41 1.48
C GLU A 276 1.24 -14.81 0.83
N ALA A 277 0.85 -14.18 -0.28
CA ALA A 277 -0.46 -14.43 -0.85
C ALA A 277 -0.53 -15.74 -1.65
N VAL A 278 0.35 -15.90 -2.65
CA VAL A 278 0.39 -17.09 -3.53
C VAL A 278 1.82 -17.44 -3.88
N ASP A 279 2.15 -18.72 -3.95
CA ASP A 279 3.49 -19.19 -4.32
C ASP A 279 3.63 -19.31 -5.86
N VAL A 280 3.14 -18.30 -6.58
CA VAL A 280 3.19 -18.22 -8.04
C VAL A 280 3.31 -16.78 -8.47
N PHE A 281 4.12 -16.50 -9.48
CA PHE A 281 4.11 -15.20 -10.16
C PHE A 281 3.24 -15.27 -11.41
N ASN A 282 2.33 -14.33 -11.55
CA ASN A 282 1.58 -14.08 -12.77
C ASN A 282 1.90 -12.68 -13.29
N PRO A 283 2.10 -12.52 -14.62
CA PRO A 283 2.23 -11.19 -15.21
C PRO A 283 1.05 -10.29 -14.80
N LEU A 284 1.35 -9.06 -14.41
CA LEU A 284 0.37 -8.06 -13.94
C LEU A 284 -0.39 -8.44 -12.66
N MET A 285 0.11 -9.34 -11.83
CA MET A 285 -0.56 -9.80 -10.62
C MET A 285 -0.88 -8.69 -9.60
N THR A 286 -0.18 -7.57 -9.67
CA THR A 286 -0.44 -6.39 -8.82
C THR A 286 -1.77 -5.72 -9.15
N ASN A 287 -2.26 -5.88 -10.39
CA ASN A 287 -3.61 -5.54 -10.83
C ASN A 287 -4.13 -4.17 -10.36
N GLY A 288 -3.27 -3.16 -10.40
CA GLY A 288 -3.62 -1.79 -10.02
C GLY A 288 -3.64 -1.52 -8.51
N GLN A 289 -3.23 -2.46 -7.66
CA GLN A 289 -3.25 -2.25 -6.20
C GLN A 289 -2.33 -1.12 -5.74
N GLY A 290 -1.26 -0.81 -6.49
CA GLY A 290 -0.44 0.37 -6.24
C GLY A 290 -1.21 1.68 -6.42
N PHE A 291 -2.06 1.78 -7.44
CA PHE A 291 -2.95 2.94 -7.65
C PHE A 291 -4.06 3.02 -6.60
N ILE A 292 -4.61 1.87 -6.16
CA ILE A 292 -5.53 1.81 -5.03
C ILE A 292 -4.83 2.31 -3.75
N GLY A 293 -3.55 2.00 -3.58
CA GLY A 293 -2.73 2.53 -2.49
C GLY A 293 -2.62 4.06 -2.51
N LEU A 294 -2.41 4.66 -3.69
CA LEU A 294 -2.44 6.12 -3.83
C LEU A 294 -3.82 6.70 -3.44
N ALA A 295 -4.91 6.07 -3.87
CA ALA A 295 -6.24 6.48 -3.46
C ALA A 295 -6.44 6.37 -1.93
N ALA A 296 -5.96 5.28 -1.31
CA ALA A 296 -6.02 5.09 0.13
C ALA A 296 -5.21 6.16 0.89
N MET A 297 -4.06 6.58 0.36
CA MET A 297 -3.26 7.69 0.89
C MET A 297 -4.02 9.02 0.84
N ILE A 298 -4.63 9.35 -0.31
CA ILE A 298 -5.42 10.58 -0.49
C ILE A 298 -6.60 10.60 0.50
N PHE A 299 -7.33 9.48 0.62
CA PHE A 299 -8.42 9.34 1.61
C PHE A 299 -7.92 9.45 3.04
N GLY A 300 -6.73 8.94 3.30
CA GLY A 300 -6.03 9.06 4.57
C GLY A 300 -5.41 10.43 4.82
N LYS A 301 -5.61 11.42 3.93
CA LYS A 301 -5.07 12.81 4.05
C LYS A 301 -3.57 12.83 4.28
N TRP A 302 -2.84 12.02 3.54
CA TRP A 302 -1.37 11.90 3.64
C TRP A 302 -0.90 11.59 5.08
N THR A 303 -1.68 10.82 5.84
CA THR A 303 -1.28 10.35 7.17
C THR A 303 -1.20 8.83 7.18
N PRO A 304 -0.22 8.21 7.89
CA PRO A 304 -0.03 6.76 7.89
C PRO A 304 -1.24 5.99 8.43
N PHE A 305 -1.84 6.44 9.53
CA PHE A 305 -3.05 5.81 10.06
C PHE A 305 -4.27 5.99 9.15
N GLY A 306 -4.43 7.17 8.56
CA GLY A 306 -5.48 7.41 7.58
C GLY A 306 -5.32 6.51 6.35
N ALA A 307 -4.09 6.36 5.84
CA ALA A 307 -3.76 5.47 4.73
C ALA A 307 -4.05 3.99 5.07
N LEU A 308 -3.73 3.56 6.31
CA LEU A 308 -4.06 2.21 6.80
C LEU A 308 -5.59 1.99 6.81
N ILE A 309 -6.35 2.94 7.34
CA ILE A 309 -7.82 2.85 7.38
C ILE A 309 -8.37 2.81 5.95
N GLY A 310 -7.88 3.66 5.06
CA GLY A 310 -8.23 3.63 3.64
C GLY A 310 -7.97 2.27 3.00
N ALA A 311 -6.78 1.71 3.22
CA ALA A 311 -6.40 0.38 2.72
C ALA A 311 -7.31 -0.73 3.28
N LEU A 312 -7.65 -0.69 4.57
CA LEU A 312 -8.57 -1.65 5.18
C LEU A 312 -9.97 -1.57 4.57
N ILE A 313 -10.46 -0.37 4.25
CA ILE A 313 -11.77 -0.19 3.61
C ILE A 313 -11.78 -0.81 2.21
N PHE A 314 -10.77 -0.53 1.38
CA PHE A 314 -10.67 -1.14 0.04
C PHE A 314 -10.55 -2.66 0.11
N SER A 315 -9.71 -3.15 1.03
CA SER A 315 -9.49 -4.59 1.22
C SER A 315 -10.71 -5.31 1.76
N LEU A 316 -11.52 -4.64 2.58
CA LEU A 316 -12.78 -5.17 3.07
C LEU A 316 -13.73 -5.48 1.92
N GLY A 317 -13.86 -4.55 0.97
CA GLY A 317 -14.66 -4.78 -0.23
C GLY A 317 -14.19 -6.00 -1.03
N SER A 318 -12.88 -6.12 -1.24
CA SER A 318 -12.30 -7.26 -1.95
C SER A 318 -12.48 -8.59 -1.20
N SER A 319 -12.32 -8.57 0.13
CA SER A 319 -12.50 -9.76 0.97
C SER A 319 -13.96 -10.24 1.01
N VAL A 320 -14.90 -9.31 1.09
CA VAL A 320 -16.35 -9.64 0.98
C VAL A 320 -16.66 -10.24 -0.38
N THR A 321 -16.11 -9.67 -1.47
CA THR A 321 -16.24 -10.23 -2.82
C THR A 321 -15.76 -11.68 -2.88
N SER A 322 -14.60 -11.98 -2.35
CA SER A 322 -14.03 -13.33 -2.32
C SER A 322 -14.89 -14.29 -1.47
N THR A 323 -15.35 -13.82 -0.32
CA THR A 323 -16.22 -14.61 0.56
C THR A 323 -17.54 -14.97 -0.14
N VAL A 324 -18.19 -14.00 -0.79
CA VAL A 324 -19.43 -14.24 -1.55
C VAL A 324 -19.18 -15.22 -2.69
N ALA A 325 -18.10 -15.10 -3.43
CA ALA A 325 -17.77 -16.00 -4.53
C ALA A 325 -17.59 -17.46 -4.08
N ILE A 326 -17.07 -17.68 -2.86
CA ILE A 326 -16.88 -19.03 -2.29
C ILE A 326 -18.20 -19.64 -1.84
N PHE A 327 -19.03 -18.89 -1.11
CA PHE A 327 -20.26 -19.42 -0.50
C PHE A 327 -21.50 -19.34 -1.39
N ARG A 328 -21.48 -18.48 -2.39
CA ARG A 328 -22.59 -18.27 -3.33
C ARG A 328 -22.08 -18.25 -4.78
N PRO A 329 -21.57 -19.38 -5.28
CA PRO A 329 -21.10 -19.50 -6.67
C PRO A 329 -22.23 -19.34 -7.71
N ASP A 330 -23.49 -19.40 -7.25
CA ASP A 330 -24.69 -19.14 -8.05
C ASP A 330 -24.85 -17.65 -8.44
N ILE A 331 -24.21 -16.73 -7.70
CA ILE A 331 -24.24 -15.30 -8.03
C ILE A 331 -23.15 -15.00 -9.09
N PRO A 332 -23.55 -14.36 -10.23
CA PRO A 332 -22.56 -13.95 -11.24
C PRO A 332 -21.45 -13.10 -10.61
N SER A 333 -20.19 -13.47 -10.88
CA SER A 333 -19.01 -12.87 -10.24
C SER A 333 -18.90 -11.36 -10.40
N GLN A 334 -19.54 -10.79 -11.42
CA GLN A 334 -19.58 -9.36 -11.68
C GLN A 334 -20.28 -8.56 -10.57
N ILE A 335 -21.33 -9.15 -9.95
CA ILE A 335 -22.10 -8.47 -8.90
C ILE A 335 -21.26 -8.28 -7.63
N PRO A 336 -20.62 -9.31 -7.04
CA PRO A 336 -19.73 -9.10 -5.90
C PRO A 336 -18.53 -8.19 -6.21
N GLN A 337 -18.00 -8.22 -7.42
CA GLN A 337 -16.89 -7.35 -7.85
C GLN A 337 -17.23 -5.86 -7.84
N MET A 338 -18.51 -5.47 -7.82
CA MET A 338 -18.92 -4.07 -7.67
C MET A 338 -18.79 -3.57 -6.22
N ILE A 339 -18.73 -4.45 -5.22
CA ILE A 339 -18.71 -4.09 -3.79
C ILE A 339 -17.61 -3.11 -3.43
N PRO A 340 -16.34 -3.31 -3.83
CA PRO A 340 -15.26 -2.37 -3.52
C PRO A 340 -15.52 -0.95 -4.06
N TYR A 341 -16.10 -0.86 -5.27
CA TYR A 341 -16.39 0.43 -5.91
C TYR A 341 -17.54 1.15 -5.23
N VAL A 342 -18.62 0.44 -4.91
CA VAL A 342 -19.76 1.00 -4.18
C VAL A 342 -19.34 1.47 -2.79
N LEU A 343 -18.54 0.66 -2.07
CA LEU A 343 -18.00 1.01 -0.77
C LEU A 343 -17.12 2.28 -0.85
N THR A 344 -16.31 2.37 -1.90
CA THR A 344 -15.48 3.56 -2.16
C THR A 344 -16.32 4.82 -2.33
N ILE A 345 -17.41 4.76 -3.13
CA ILE A 345 -18.30 5.90 -3.33
C ILE A 345 -18.97 6.32 -2.02
N ILE A 346 -19.45 5.37 -1.22
CA ILE A 346 -20.08 5.65 0.08
C ILE A 346 -19.09 6.33 1.03
N VAL A 347 -17.87 5.82 1.10
CA VAL A 347 -16.83 6.40 1.97
C VAL A 347 -16.42 7.81 1.50
N LEU A 348 -16.28 8.01 0.20
CA LEU A 348 -15.94 9.32 -0.38
C LEU A 348 -17.00 10.38 -0.07
N THR A 349 -18.26 10.02 -0.19
CA THR A 349 -19.36 10.99 0.00
C THR A 349 -19.65 11.27 1.46
N GLY A 350 -19.37 10.32 2.37
CA GLY A 350 -19.77 10.41 3.78
C GLY A 350 -18.66 10.79 4.76
N VAL A 351 -17.41 10.37 4.51
CA VAL A 351 -16.34 10.44 5.54
C VAL A 351 -15.17 11.34 5.13
N VAL A 352 -14.81 11.32 3.85
CA VAL A 352 -13.63 12.02 3.37
C VAL A 352 -13.98 13.48 3.07
N GLY A 353 -13.83 14.36 4.08
CA GLY A 353 -13.86 15.81 3.81
C GLY A 353 -12.73 16.22 2.87
N ARG A 354 -12.61 17.54 2.57
CA ARG A 354 -11.54 18.06 1.68
C ARG A 354 -10.17 17.51 2.07
N ALA A 355 -9.55 16.79 1.15
CA ALA A 355 -8.16 16.36 1.22
C ALA A 355 -7.30 17.41 0.51
N THR A 356 -6.32 17.98 1.20
CA THR A 356 -5.38 18.97 0.64
C THR A 356 -4.00 18.32 0.56
N PRO A 357 -3.43 18.16 -0.65
CA PRO A 357 -2.07 17.67 -0.81
C PRO A 357 -1.07 18.70 -0.26
N PRO A 358 0.19 18.30 -0.01
CA PRO A 358 1.27 19.25 0.27
C PRO A 358 1.39 20.31 -0.86
N ALA A 359 1.70 21.56 -0.51
CA ALA A 359 1.60 22.66 -1.45
C ALA A 359 2.59 22.60 -2.63
N ALA A 360 3.77 21.97 -2.42
CA ALA A 360 4.79 21.79 -3.46
C ALA A 360 4.81 20.36 -4.03
N ASP A 361 3.71 19.61 -3.88
CA ASP A 361 3.60 18.25 -4.39
C ASP A 361 3.60 18.24 -5.93
N GLY A 362 4.44 17.39 -6.52
CA GLY A 362 4.61 17.30 -7.97
C GLY A 362 5.43 18.42 -8.61
N GLU A 363 5.83 19.45 -7.84
CA GLU A 363 6.61 20.57 -8.37
C GLU A 363 8.12 20.31 -8.32
N PRO A 364 8.85 20.45 -9.45
CA PRO A 364 10.30 20.37 -9.43
C PRO A 364 10.88 21.54 -8.62
N TYR A 365 11.84 21.24 -7.74
CA TYR A 365 12.55 22.26 -6.99
C TYR A 365 13.71 22.82 -7.81
N ILE A 366 13.73 24.14 -7.98
CA ILE A 366 14.82 24.90 -8.61
C ILE A 366 15.35 25.86 -7.55
N LYS A 367 16.64 25.69 -7.21
CA LYS A 367 17.36 26.55 -6.28
C LYS A 367 17.62 27.93 -6.88
#